data_2b6dc272f71ef469fbf8c31da76d4337
#
_entry.id   2b6dc272f71ef469fbf8c31da76d4337
#
_cell.length_a   1.000
_cell.length_b   1.000
_cell.length_c   1.000
_cell.angle_alpha   90.00
_cell.angle_beta   90.00
_cell.angle_gamma   90.00
#
_symmetry.space_group_name_H-M   'P 1'
#
loop_
_entity.id
_entity.type
_entity.pdbx_description
1 polymer ?
#
loop_
_entity_poly.entity_id
_entity_poly.type
_entity_poly.pdbx_seq_one_letter_code
_entity_poly.pdbx_strand_id
1 'polypeptide(L)' 'MNKEDYINKQGYCPKCGGFNLDYQAIKYTDEMCYYPYKCKECGQEGEEWYRLEFQGHNVITEDGDVIEL' A
#
# COMPACT_ATOMS: atom_id res chain seq x y z
N MET A 1 15.23 2.19 3.46
CA MET A 1 14.55 3.41 2.97
C MET A 1 13.70 4.00 4.06
N ASN A 2 13.70 5.33 4.13
CA ASN A 2 12.88 6.05 5.11
C ASN A 2 11.47 6.25 4.59
N LYS A 3 10.50 6.46 5.49
CA LYS A 3 9.13 6.84 5.14
C LYS A 3 9.05 7.99 4.15
N GLU A 4 9.99 8.92 4.25
CA GLU A 4 10.01 10.13 3.43
C GLU A 4 10.27 9.86 1.95
N ASP A 5 10.80 8.68 1.64
CA ASP A 5 11.07 8.27 0.26
C ASP A 5 9.83 7.70 -0.42
N TYR A 6 8.73 7.58 0.31
CA TYR A 6 7.49 7.00 -0.22
C TYR A 6 6.40 8.06 -0.38
N ILE A 7 5.55 7.85 -1.38
CA ILE A 7 4.36 8.66 -1.63
C ILE A 7 3.19 8.00 -0.91
N ASN A 8 2.45 8.77 -0.11
CA ASN A 8 1.31 8.23 0.63
C ASN A 8 0.00 8.80 0.09
N LYS A 9 -0.33 8.44 -1.14
CA LYS A 9 -1.56 8.89 -1.82
C LYS A 9 -2.43 7.71 -2.21
N GLN A 10 -3.74 7.88 -2.05
CA GLN A 10 -4.72 6.89 -2.46
C GLN A 10 -4.63 6.62 -3.96
N GLY A 11 -4.56 5.35 -4.33
CA GLY A 11 -4.56 4.92 -5.73
C GLY A 11 -3.21 4.98 -6.42
N TYR A 12 -2.15 5.38 -5.72
CA TYR A 12 -0.82 5.50 -6.30
C TYR A 12 0.18 4.62 -5.57
N CYS A 13 1.10 4.04 -6.33
CA CYS A 13 2.19 3.26 -5.75
C CYS A 13 3.07 4.16 -4.88
N PRO A 14 3.30 3.81 -3.61
CA PRO A 14 4.12 4.64 -2.75
C PRO A 14 5.58 4.72 -3.18
N LYS A 15 6.08 3.73 -3.92
CA LYS A 15 7.48 3.71 -4.34
C LYS A 15 7.73 4.46 -5.64
N CYS A 16 6.94 4.21 -6.68
CA CYS A 16 7.19 4.78 -8.01
C CYS A 16 6.22 5.88 -8.41
N GLY A 17 5.13 6.07 -7.66
CA GLY A 17 4.12 7.06 -7.97
C GLY A 17 3.19 6.68 -9.10
N GLY A 18 3.32 5.48 -9.65
CA GLY A 18 2.42 5.00 -10.71
C GLY A 18 1.06 4.63 -10.16
N PHE A 19 0.06 4.58 -11.03
CA PHE A 19 -1.31 4.27 -10.61
C PHE A 19 -1.76 2.88 -11.05
N ASN A 20 -0.86 2.07 -11.55
CA ASN A 20 -1.19 0.74 -12.08
C ASN A 20 -1.02 -0.33 -11.00
N LEU A 21 -1.88 -0.27 -9.99
CA LEU A 21 -1.85 -1.21 -8.87
C LEU A 21 -2.77 -2.40 -9.13
N ASP A 22 -2.24 -3.59 -8.95
CA ASP A 22 -3.01 -4.84 -9.06
C ASP A 22 -3.54 -5.20 -7.69
N TYR A 23 -4.76 -4.78 -7.39
CA TYR A 23 -5.42 -5.01 -6.11
C TYR A 23 -5.93 -6.44 -6.00
N GLN A 24 -5.75 -7.01 -4.82
CA GLN A 24 -6.33 -8.30 -4.48
C GLN A 24 -7.62 -8.10 -3.68
N ALA A 25 -8.23 -9.22 -3.27
CA ALA A 25 -9.49 -9.16 -2.53
C ALA A 25 -9.34 -8.37 -1.23
N ILE A 26 -10.33 -7.53 -0.95
CA ILE A 26 -10.36 -6.74 0.27
C ILE A 26 -10.32 -7.62 1.51
N LYS A 27 -9.60 -7.18 2.53
CA LYS A 27 -9.53 -7.85 3.83
C LYS A 27 -10.01 -6.91 4.91
N TYR A 28 -10.65 -7.48 5.92
CA TYR A 28 -11.26 -6.71 7.00
C TYR A 28 -10.57 -7.00 8.32
N THR A 29 -10.44 -5.97 9.14
CA THR A 29 -10.08 -6.06 10.55
C THR A 29 -11.29 -5.57 11.35
N ASP A 30 -11.16 -5.44 12.68
CA ASP A 30 -12.29 -5.07 13.53
C ASP A 30 -12.95 -3.74 13.12
N GLU A 31 -12.17 -2.74 12.76
CA GLU A 31 -12.68 -1.40 12.47
C GLU A 31 -12.22 -0.86 11.12
N MET A 32 -11.34 -1.59 10.45
CA MET A 32 -10.72 -1.11 9.23
C MET A 32 -10.77 -2.19 8.16
N CYS A 33 -10.43 -1.79 6.95
CA CYS A 33 -10.25 -2.74 5.86
C CYS A 33 -9.01 -2.33 5.05
N TYR A 34 -8.51 -3.25 4.27
CA TYR A 34 -7.38 -2.95 3.40
C TYR A 34 -7.41 -3.80 2.14
N TYR A 35 -6.79 -3.25 1.10
CA TYR A 35 -6.61 -3.94 -0.18
C TYR A 35 -5.12 -4.25 -0.33
N PRO A 36 -4.72 -5.53 -0.29
CA PRO A 36 -3.37 -5.90 -0.68
C PRO A 36 -3.19 -5.62 -2.17
N TYR A 37 -2.02 -5.18 -2.55
CA TYR A 37 -1.74 -4.88 -3.96
C TYR A 37 -0.30 -5.15 -4.34
N LYS A 38 -0.07 -5.24 -5.65
CA LYS A 38 1.27 -5.25 -6.22
C LYS A 38 1.29 -4.25 -7.37
N CYS A 39 2.25 -3.35 -7.37
CA CYS A 39 2.41 -2.39 -8.46
C CYS A 39 2.91 -3.11 -9.71
N LYS A 40 2.19 -2.96 -10.81
CA LYS A 40 2.55 -3.59 -12.08
C LYS A 40 3.75 -2.93 -12.74
N GLU A 41 4.10 -1.72 -12.32
CA GLU A 41 5.20 -0.97 -12.93
C GLU A 41 6.54 -1.22 -12.25
N CYS A 42 6.56 -1.27 -10.91
CA CYS A 42 7.82 -1.44 -10.17
C CYS A 42 7.88 -2.70 -9.32
N GLY A 43 6.78 -3.43 -9.20
CA GLY A 43 6.71 -4.67 -8.44
C GLY A 43 6.59 -4.50 -6.93
N GLN A 44 6.43 -3.25 -6.45
CA GLN A 44 6.28 -3.01 -5.01
C GLN A 44 4.97 -3.59 -4.50
N GLU A 45 5.05 -4.40 -3.44
CA GLU A 45 3.88 -4.91 -2.76
C GLU A 45 3.52 -3.99 -1.60
N GLY A 46 2.23 -3.95 -1.27
CA GLY A 46 1.78 -3.14 -0.15
C GLY A 46 0.33 -3.40 0.17
N GLU A 47 -0.21 -2.55 1.02
CA GLU A 47 -1.59 -2.60 1.48
C GLU A 47 -2.12 -1.19 1.56
N GLU A 48 -3.31 -0.98 1.01
CA GLU A 48 -4.00 0.30 1.06
C GLU A 48 -5.09 0.22 2.11
N TRP A 49 -4.96 0.99 3.17
CA TRP A 49 -5.81 0.89 4.36
C TRP A 49 -6.90 1.94 4.38
N TYR A 50 -8.11 1.53 4.82
CA TYR A 50 -9.28 2.39 4.91
C TYR A 50 -10.02 2.14 6.23
N ARG A 51 -10.63 3.21 6.76
CA ARG A 51 -11.65 3.09 7.79
C ARG A 51 -13.00 3.43 7.15
N LEU A 52 -13.30 4.70 7.01
CA LEU A 52 -14.37 5.21 6.17
C LEU A 52 -13.76 5.97 5.00
N GLU A 53 -12.45 6.20 5.09
CA GLU A 53 -11.68 6.93 4.10
C GLU A 53 -10.24 6.38 4.08
N PHE A 54 -9.47 6.81 3.11
CA PHE A 54 -8.08 6.40 2.97
C PHE A 54 -7.28 6.77 4.22
N GLN A 55 -6.53 5.81 4.77
CA GLN A 55 -5.71 6.00 5.97
C GLN A 55 -4.20 5.92 5.69
N GLY A 56 -3.82 5.58 4.49
CA GLY A 56 -2.40 5.50 4.14
C GLY A 56 -2.00 4.15 3.57
N HIS A 57 -0.72 3.97 3.39
CA HIS A 57 -0.13 2.73 2.88
C HIS A 57 0.78 2.09 3.92
N ASN A 58 0.85 0.76 3.85
CA ASN A 58 1.97 0.00 4.41
C ASN A 58 2.72 -0.59 3.23
N VAL A 59 4.03 -0.58 3.30
CA VAL A 59 4.90 -1.15 2.27
C VAL A 59 5.49 -2.46 2.78
N ILE A 60 5.44 -3.49 1.96
CA ILE A 60 6.02 -4.79 2.29
C ILE A 60 7.35 -4.91 1.57
N THR A 61 8.43 -5.07 2.31
CA THR A 61 9.78 -5.21 1.76
C THR A 61 9.99 -6.61 1.21
N GLU A 62 11.08 -6.79 0.48
CA GLU A 62 11.45 -8.10 -0.08
C GLU A 62 11.67 -9.14 1.02
N ASP A 63 12.09 -8.71 2.19
CA ASP A 63 12.31 -9.59 3.35
C ASP A 63 11.01 -9.92 4.10
N GLY A 64 9.91 -9.31 3.70
CA GLY A 64 8.62 -9.52 4.35
C GLY A 64 8.33 -8.57 5.51
N ASP A 65 9.19 -7.59 5.74
CA ASP A 65 8.95 -6.59 6.78
C ASP A 65 7.92 -5.58 6.32
N VAL A 66 7.20 -4.97 7.27
CA VAL A 66 6.19 -3.98 6.98
C VAL A 66 6.67 -2.60 7.44
N ILE A 67 6.59 -1.64 6.53
CA ILE A 67 6.89 -0.23 6.82
C ILE A 67 5.57 0.54 6.79
N GLU A 68 5.20 1.14 7.89
CA GLU A 68 4.01 2.00 7.98
C GLU A 68 4.37 3.42 7.53
N LEU A 69 3.64 3.96 6.58
CA LEU A 69 3.89 5.30 6.04
C LEU A 69 3.07 6.42 6.77
#